data_dc75a7d7ed52928e860ca4d5969a739c
#
_entry.id   dc75a7d7ed52928e860ca4d5969a739c
#
_cell.length_a   1.000
_cell.length_b   1.000
_cell.length_c   1.000
_cell.angle_alpha   90.00
_cell.angle_beta   90.00
_cell.angle_gamma   90.00
#
_symmetry.space_group_name_H-M   'P 1'
#
loop_
_entity.id
_entity.type
_entity.pdbx_description
1 polymer ?
#
loop_
_entity_poly.entity_id
_entity_poly.type
_entity_poly.pdbx_seq_one_letter_code
_entity_poly.pdbx_strand_id
1 'polypeptide(L)'
;MFSSLRLFLVSICLLTGTSIVLAQDAIKPVTLRHPATGIEMTAINYGARIVSLKPFGIDVVLGYDKLNDYVDTRQNFGAVVGRYIGRIIGGHLEIDGHTYDLQKQGSGDCGHGGNPNFGGRFWNITATTDTTVTMRYVSPDGENGFPGELTLDVTYTLLSDALRIDYRATTTKPTVLNPCNHSFFNLSGDLGSDILDEALWIDSDSIALYDENKRVYGKLGAVAGTPFDFNEPLAIGYRIDDDNFQLGVTGGYDHCYQLRNYLRHHQDKCGGGCCGNKCSDEALLRAPVAWVHDNETELTMEVYTTEPAMQIYTANGHKGNLIGKEGKPYIRRNAICFETMHFPDSPNQPHWPSTLLRPGETFRSTTIYKFIKD
;
A
#
# COMPACT_ATOMS: atom_id res chain seq x y z
N MET A 1 -10.74 1.98 89.47
CA MET A 1 -10.31 1.16 88.35
C MET A 1 -11.14 1.58 87.14
N PHE A 2 -10.65 2.48 86.38
CA PHE A 2 -11.33 2.99 85.17
C PHE A 2 -10.55 2.55 83.94
N SER A 3 -11.12 1.70 83.09
CA SER A 3 -10.63 1.26 81.82
C SER A 3 -11.05 2.24 80.73
N SER A 4 -10.11 2.91 80.09
CA SER A 4 -10.32 3.84 78.98
C SER A 4 -10.37 3.11 77.67
N LEU A 5 -11.51 3.10 77.02
CA LEU A 5 -11.75 2.61 75.69
C LEU A 5 -11.28 3.65 74.68
N ARG A 6 -10.24 3.37 73.88
CA ARG A 6 -9.80 4.20 72.75
C ARG A 6 -10.58 3.79 71.50
N LEU A 7 -11.40 4.69 71.02
CA LEU A 7 -12.05 4.58 69.68
C LEU A 7 -11.02 4.91 68.59
N PHE A 8 -10.72 3.96 67.73
CA PHE A 8 -9.98 4.19 66.48
C PHE A 8 -11.00 4.54 65.39
N LEU A 9 -10.99 5.80 64.93
CA LEU A 9 -11.67 6.22 63.72
C LEU A 9 -10.82 5.79 62.51
N VAL A 10 -11.30 4.82 61.75
CA VAL A 10 -10.76 4.47 60.42
C VAL A 10 -11.44 5.38 59.40
N SER A 11 -10.69 6.34 58.89
CA SER A 11 -11.14 7.17 57.76
C SER A 11 -11.01 6.35 56.46
N ILE A 12 -12.14 5.89 55.95
CA ILE A 12 -12.20 5.27 54.62
C ILE A 12 -12.24 6.40 53.58
N CYS A 13 -11.08 6.67 52.96
CA CYS A 13 -11.00 7.48 51.73
C CYS A 13 -11.57 6.65 50.56
N LEU A 14 -12.81 6.94 50.19
CA LEU A 14 -13.37 6.47 48.91
C LEU A 14 -12.68 7.22 47.77
N LEU A 15 -11.66 6.61 47.19
CA LEU A 15 -11.15 7.00 45.89
C LEU A 15 -12.17 6.59 44.83
N THR A 16 -13.01 7.53 44.40
CA THR A 16 -13.79 7.40 43.16
C THR A 16 -12.85 7.47 41.99
N GLY A 17 -12.32 6.31 41.61
CA GLY A 17 -11.62 6.15 40.35
C GLY A 17 -12.59 6.36 39.20
N THR A 18 -12.66 7.56 38.64
CA THR A 18 -13.26 7.77 37.33
C THR A 18 -12.37 7.06 36.32
N SER A 19 -12.75 5.83 36.00
CA SER A 19 -12.21 5.14 34.80
C SER A 19 -12.61 6.00 33.60
N ILE A 20 -11.66 6.74 33.07
CA ILE A 20 -11.77 7.31 31.72
C ILE A 20 -11.80 6.09 30.79
N VAL A 21 -13.00 5.64 30.44
CA VAL A 21 -13.18 4.74 29.29
C VAL A 21 -12.79 5.58 28.09
N LEU A 22 -11.56 5.43 27.63
CA LEU A 22 -11.17 5.90 26.31
C LEU A 22 -12.16 5.24 25.34
N ALA A 23 -12.94 6.04 24.65
CA ALA A 23 -13.84 5.55 23.62
C ALA A 23 -12.96 4.72 22.66
N GLN A 24 -13.20 3.41 22.62
CA GLN A 24 -12.52 2.52 21.70
C GLN A 24 -12.80 3.04 20.30
N ASP A 25 -11.77 3.37 19.54
CA ASP A 25 -11.93 3.92 18.20
C ASP A 25 -12.78 2.97 17.37
N ALA A 26 -13.97 3.41 16.97
CA ALA A 26 -14.87 2.62 16.18
C ALA A 26 -14.49 2.72 14.70
N ILE A 27 -14.58 1.60 13.96
CA ILE A 27 -14.44 1.62 12.52
C ILE A 27 -15.57 2.45 11.91
N LYS A 28 -15.20 3.43 11.08
CA LYS A 28 -16.13 4.33 10.38
C LYS A 28 -16.01 4.12 8.89
N PRO A 29 -17.00 3.50 8.25
CA PRO A 29 -17.05 3.42 6.80
C PRO A 29 -17.46 4.78 6.20
N VAL A 30 -16.87 5.10 5.06
CA VAL A 30 -17.26 6.22 4.19
C VAL A 30 -17.46 5.65 2.79
N THR A 31 -18.68 5.79 2.27
CA THR A 31 -19.00 5.39 0.91
C THR A 31 -19.07 6.63 0.02
N LEU A 32 -18.29 6.63 -1.04
CA LEU A 32 -18.30 7.64 -2.09
C LEU A 32 -19.04 7.08 -3.31
N ARG A 33 -19.79 7.94 -4.02
CA ARG A 33 -20.47 7.55 -5.26
C ARG A 33 -20.45 8.70 -6.25
N HIS A 34 -19.94 8.43 -7.46
CA HIS A 34 -19.94 9.43 -8.51
C HIS A 34 -21.37 9.59 -9.09
N PRO A 35 -21.95 10.82 -9.08
CA PRO A 35 -23.37 11.01 -9.33
C PRO A 35 -23.79 10.68 -10.78
N ALA A 36 -22.90 10.86 -11.75
CA ALA A 36 -23.23 10.64 -13.16
C ALA A 36 -23.01 9.19 -13.62
N THR A 37 -22.00 8.48 -13.09
CA THR A 37 -21.62 7.15 -13.59
C THR A 37 -21.96 6.03 -12.60
N GLY A 38 -22.21 6.39 -11.33
CA GLY A 38 -22.54 5.44 -10.29
C GLY A 38 -21.37 4.58 -9.82
N ILE A 39 -20.13 4.83 -10.26
CA ILE A 39 -18.95 4.19 -9.67
C ILE A 39 -18.96 4.44 -8.17
N GLU A 40 -18.72 3.40 -7.38
CA GLU A 40 -18.83 3.43 -5.92
C GLU A 40 -17.55 2.91 -5.29
N MET A 41 -17.11 3.54 -4.18
CA MET A 41 -16.02 3.07 -3.35
C MET A 41 -16.39 3.23 -1.88
N THR A 42 -16.11 2.21 -1.08
CA THR A 42 -16.19 2.31 0.38
C THR A 42 -14.79 2.19 0.97
N ALA A 43 -14.42 3.17 1.79
CA ALA A 43 -13.22 3.13 2.61
C ALA A 43 -13.57 3.14 4.10
N ILE A 44 -12.64 2.65 4.93
CA ILE A 44 -12.75 2.67 6.40
C ILE A 44 -11.56 3.41 7.01
N ASN A 45 -11.78 4.02 8.17
CA ASN A 45 -10.73 4.76 8.90
C ASN A 45 -9.70 3.86 9.59
N TYR A 46 -9.84 2.53 9.59
CA TYR A 46 -8.81 1.60 10.05
C TYR A 46 -7.90 1.22 8.89
N GLY A 47 -6.67 1.74 8.92
CA GLY A 47 -5.68 1.58 7.85
C GLY A 47 -5.99 2.40 6.59
N ALA A 48 -6.93 3.34 6.65
CA ALA A 48 -7.46 4.05 5.47
C ALA A 48 -7.78 3.09 4.32
N ARG A 49 -8.37 1.93 4.64
CA ARG A 49 -8.56 0.80 3.70
C ARG A 49 -9.68 1.06 2.72
N ILE A 50 -9.45 0.71 1.48
CA ILE A 50 -10.50 0.50 0.48
C ILE A 50 -11.06 -0.90 0.71
N VAL A 51 -12.33 -0.98 1.10
CA VAL A 51 -12.99 -2.27 1.40
C VAL A 51 -13.96 -2.70 0.31
N SER A 52 -14.34 -1.80 -0.59
CA SER A 52 -15.12 -2.09 -1.81
C SER A 52 -14.81 -1.04 -2.86
N LEU A 53 -14.74 -1.45 -4.13
CA LEU A 53 -14.59 -0.57 -5.28
C LEU A 53 -15.38 -1.18 -6.45
N LYS A 54 -16.41 -0.47 -6.90
CA LYS A 54 -17.40 -1.00 -7.85
C LYS A 54 -17.51 -0.15 -9.12
N PRO A 55 -16.54 -0.25 -10.05
CA PRO A 55 -16.76 0.26 -11.39
C PRO A 55 -17.85 -0.59 -12.07
N PHE A 56 -18.76 0.06 -12.76
CA PHE A 56 -19.87 -0.59 -13.48
C PHE A 56 -20.67 -1.60 -12.62
N GLY A 57 -20.68 -1.42 -11.30
CA GLY A 57 -21.39 -2.29 -10.36
C GLY A 57 -20.65 -3.58 -9.95
N ILE A 58 -19.47 -3.87 -10.51
CA ILE A 58 -18.65 -5.05 -10.21
C ILE A 58 -17.68 -4.71 -9.08
N ASP A 59 -17.70 -5.43 -7.95
CA ASP A 59 -16.69 -5.25 -6.88
C ASP A 59 -15.38 -5.92 -7.27
N VAL A 60 -14.36 -5.11 -7.48
CA VAL A 60 -13.07 -5.57 -8.04
C VAL A 60 -11.97 -5.71 -6.99
N VAL A 61 -12.25 -5.55 -5.68
CA VAL A 61 -11.23 -5.63 -4.64
C VAL A 61 -11.55 -6.69 -3.59
N LEU A 62 -10.52 -7.47 -3.23
CA LEU A 62 -10.61 -8.43 -2.14
C LEU A 62 -10.79 -7.73 -0.78
N GLY A 63 -11.36 -8.44 0.18
CA GLY A 63 -11.57 -7.96 1.54
C GLY A 63 -12.45 -8.90 2.34
N TYR A 64 -13.16 -8.36 3.32
CA TYR A 64 -14.08 -9.09 4.19
C TYR A 64 -15.47 -8.43 4.17
N ASP A 65 -16.52 -9.22 4.44
CA ASP A 65 -17.88 -8.71 4.58
C ASP A 65 -18.07 -7.92 5.87
N LYS A 66 -17.39 -8.33 6.95
CA LYS A 66 -17.52 -7.69 8.26
C LYS A 66 -16.35 -6.76 8.50
N LEU A 67 -16.65 -5.51 8.87
CA LEU A 67 -15.63 -4.49 9.12
C LEU A 67 -14.68 -4.86 10.28
N ASN A 68 -15.16 -5.59 11.28
CA ASN A 68 -14.32 -6.03 12.40
C ASN A 68 -13.24 -7.04 11.99
N ASP A 69 -13.45 -7.80 10.91
CA ASP A 69 -12.47 -8.77 10.44
C ASP A 69 -11.21 -8.11 9.88
N TYR A 70 -11.26 -6.78 9.60
CA TYR A 70 -10.09 -6.00 9.22
C TYR A 70 -9.18 -5.63 10.40
N VAL A 71 -9.66 -5.69 11.66
CA VAL A 71 -8.87 -5.31 12.84
C VAL A 71 -7.85 -6.38 13.21
N ASP A 72 -8.27 -7.64 13.16
CA ASP A 72 -7.46 -8.78 13.62
C ASP A 72 -6.71 -9.49 12.48
N THR A 73 -6.87 -8.98 11.25
CA THR A 73 -6.23 -9.57 10.09
C THR A 73 -4.76 -9.19 9.98
N ARG A 74 -3.94 -10.13 9.49
CA ARG A 74 -2.58 -9.85 9.01
C ARG A 74 -2.53 -9.42 7.55
N GLN A 75 -3.68 -9.45 6.87
CA GLN A 75 -3.77 -9.08 5.45
C GLN A 75 -3.83 -7.56 5.29
N ASN A 76 -3.15 -7.06 4.28
CA ASN A 76 -3.16 -5.64 3.94
C ASN A 76 -4.28 -5.27 2.94
N PHE A 77 -5.36 -6.06 2.83
CA PHE A 77 -6.45 -5.77 1.89
C PHE A 77 -6.86 -4.31 1.90
N GLY A 78 -6.63 -3.62 0.78
CA GLY A 78 -6.96 -2.23 0.55
C GLY A 78 -6.28 -1.21 1.47
N ALA A 79 -5.35 -1.63 2.34
CA ALA A 79 -4.74 -0.76 3.34
C ALA A 79 -3.75 0.25 2.71
N VAL A 80 -3.65 1.42 3.33
CA VAL A 80 -2.45 2.26 3.17
C VAL A 80 -1.35 1.66 4.03
N VAL A 81 -0.31 1.16 3.37
CA VAL A 81 0.86 0.55 4.00
C VAL A 81 1.99 1.58 4.07
N GLY A 82 2.68 1.62 5.18
CA GLY A 82 3.77 2.53 5.48
C GLY A 82 4.25 2.31 6.93
N ARG A 83 5.29 3.04 7.34
CA ARG A 83 5.94 4.23 6.74
C ARG A 83 6.69 3.92 5.44
N TYR A 84 7.11 2.66 5.26
CA TYR A 84 7.86 2.19 4.10
C TYR A 84 7.29 0.85 3.61
N ILE A 85 6.64 0.84 2.44
CA ILE A 85 6.17 -0.40 1.81
C ILE A 85 7.37 -1.19 1.25
N GLY A 86 7.22 -2.50 1.11
CA GLY A 86 8.31 -3.39 0.77
C GLY A 86 9.22 -3.65 1.96
N ARG A 87 10.51 -3.82 1.74
CA ARG A 87 11.47 -4.17 2.79
C ARG A 87 12.59 -3.16 2.89
N ILE A 88 13.05 -2.88 4.15
CA ILE A 88 14.35 -2.29 4.43
C ILE A 88 15.19 -3.42 5.04
N ILE A 89 16.23 -3.83 4.30
CA ILE A 89 17.05 -5.01 4.60
C ILE A 89 17.82 -4.80 5.91
N GLY A 90 17.84 -5.85 6.73
CA GLY A 90 18.47 -5.82 8.05
C GLY A 90 17.77 -4.91 9.05
N GLY A 91 16.64 -4.26 8.69
CA GLY A 91 15.99 -3.25 9.53
C GLY A 91 16.94 -2.09 9.86
N HIS A 92 17.90 -1.81 8.97
CA HIS A 92 18.93 -0.79 9.17
C HIS A 92 18.65 0.41 8.30
N LEU A 93 18.65 1.60 8.90
CA LEU A 93 18.44 2.87 8.22
C LEU A 93 19.52 3.86 8.69
N GLU A 94 20.24 4.47 7.74
CA GLU A 94 21.19 5.54 8.02
C GLU A 94 20.71 6.84 7.38
N ILE A 95 20.64 7.93 8.16
CA ILE A 95 20.29 9.27 7.69
C ILE A 95 21.27 10.26 8.33
N ASP A 96 21.99 11.01 7.50
CA ASP A 96 22.93 12.07 7.94
C ASP A 96 23.95 11.56 8.98
N GLY A 97 24.47 10.34 8.82
CA GLY A 97 25.42 9.70 9.72
C GLY A 97 24.83 9.18 11.04
N HIS A 98 23.51 9.22 11.20
CA HIS A 98 22.82 8.61 12.33
C HIS A 98 22.17 7.30 11.88
N THR A 99 22.42 6.24 12.65
CA THR A 99 21.82 4.92 12.44
C THR A 99 20.54 4.77 13.23
N TYR A 100 19.52 4.21 12.61
CA TYR A 100 18.23 3.88 13.21
C TYR A 100 17.97 2.38 13.04
N ASP A 101 17.67 1.70 14.15
CA ASP A 101 17.25 0.30 14.14
C ASP A 101 15.73 0.24 14.01
N LEU A 102 15.26 -0.19 12.85
CA LEU A 102 13.83 -0.37 12.58
C LEU A 102 13.33 -1.69 13.17
N GLN A 103 12.03 -1.75 13.44
CA GLN A 103 11.40 -2.97 13.92
C GLN A 103 11.55 -4.11 12.91
N LYS A 104 12.30 -5.15 13.30
CA LYS A 104 12.56 -6.34 12.49
C LYS A 104 11.45 -7.37 12.62
N GLN A 105 11.18 -8.06 11.53
CA GLN A 105 10.26 -9.20 11.48
C GLN A 105 11.04 -10.51 11.34
N GLY A 106 10.36 -11.63 11.17
CA GLY A 106 10.98 -12.96 11.17
C GLY A 106 12.13 -13.19 10.19
N SER A 107 12.20 -12.40 9.10
CA SER A 107 13.33 -12.40 8.15
C SER A 107 14.56 -11.61 8.63
N GLY A 108 14.44 -10.88 9.73
CA GLY A 108 15.43 -9.92 10.18
C GLY A 108 15.40 -8.57 9.46
N ASP A 109 14.43 -8.36 8.58
CA ASP A 109 14.21 -7.13 7.82
C ASP A 109 13.02 -6.35 8.40
N CYS A 110 12.94 -5.04 8.14
CA CYS A 110 11.73 -4.26 8.39
C CYS A 110 10.83 -4.37 7.14
N GLY A 111 9.75 -5.14 7.26
CA GLY A 111 8.76 -5.30 6.18
C GLY A 111 7.57 -4.37 6.38
N HIS A 112 7.13 -3.73 5.29
CA HIS A 112 5.92 -2.91 5.23
C HIS A 112 5.81 -1.82 6.33
N GLY A 113 6.95 -1.31 6.82
CA GLY A 113 6.98 -0.28 7.86
C GLY A 113 6.83 -0.80 9.29
N GLY A 114 6.92 -2.12 9.53
CA GLY A 114 6.83 -2.76 10.85
C GLY A 114 5.47 -3.38 11.14
N ASN A 115 5.21 -3.73 12.41
CA ASN A 115 3.97 -4.36 12.84
C ASN A 115 3.52 -3.82 14.22
N PRO A 116 2.35 -3.17 14.32
CA PRO A 116 1.47 -2.83 13.20
C PRO A 116 2.05 -1.73 12.32
N ASN A 117 1.85 -1.85 11.02
CA ASN A 117 2.10 -0.80 10.04
C ASN A 117 0.94 0.22 9.98
N PHE A 118 0.96 1.17 9.06
CA PHE A 118 -0.12 2.15 8.90
C PHE A 118 -1.49 1.52 8.62
N GLY A 119 -1.53 0.33 8.00
CA GLY A 119 -2.74 -0.45 7.77
C GLY A 119 -3.37 -1.01 9.06
N GLY A 120 -2.63 -1.08 10.17
CA GLY A 120 -3.09 -1.48 11.50
C GLY A 120 -3.35 -0.30 12.44
N ARG A 121 -3.62 0.91 11.92
CA ARG A 121 -3.83 2.13 12.69
C ARG A 121 -5.18 2.76 12.37
N PHE A 122 -5.76 3.46 13.35
CA PHE A 122 -6.91 4.31 13.12
C PHE A 122 -6.48 5.66 12.54
N TRP A 123 -7.14 6.08 11.48
CA TRP A 123 -6.94 7.35 10.79
C TRP A 123 -8.09 8.30 11.09
N ASN A 124 -7.80 9.59 11.15
CA ASN A 124 -8.82 10.61 11.30
C ASN A 124 -9.39 11.01 9.95
N ILE A 125 -10.71 10.89 9.77
CA ILE A 125 -11.40 11.43 8.61
C ILE A 125 -11.44 12.95 8.79
N THR A 126 -10.74 13.69 7.92
CA THR A 126 -10.57 15.14 8.02
C THR A 126 -11.48 15.92 7.07
N ALA A 127 -11.87 15.31 5.96
CA ALA A 127 -12.80 15.90 5.00
C ALA A 127 -13.56 14.80 4.26
N THR A 128 -14.80 15.06 3.87
CA THR A 128 -15.63 14.18 3.06
C THR A 128 -16.58 15.00 2.21
N THR A 129 -16.74 14.59 0.93
CA THR A 129 -17.79 15.03 0.01
C THR A 129 -18.45 13.79 -0.60
N ASP A 130 -19.34 13.94 -1.58
CA ASP A 130 -19.96 12.80 -2.28
C ASP A 130 -18.93 11.94 -3.04
N THR A 131 -17.84 12.56 -3.50
CA THR A 131 -16.83 11.93 -4.35
C THR A 131 -15.42 11.94 -3.77
N THR A 132 -15.20 12.50 -2.60
CA THR A 132 -13.87 12.57 -1.97
C THR A 132 -13.92 12.24 -0.49
N VAL A 133 -12.87 11.57 0.00
CA VAL A 133 -12.58 11.43 1.44
C VAL A 133 -11.10 11.62 1.68
N THR A 134 -10.77 12.45 2.68
CA THR A 134 -9.38 12.62 3.16
C THR A 134 -9.26 12.03 4.56
N MET A 135 -8.27 11.18 4.74
CA MET A 135 -7.94 10.56 6.02
C MET A 135 -6.51 10.92 6.40
N ARG A 136 -6.29 11.25 7.68
CA ARG A 136 -4.99 11.62 8.24
C ARG A 136 -4.53 10.64 9.30
N TYR A 137 -3.27 10.24 9.20
CA TYR A 137 -2.55 9.58 10.27
C TYR A 137 -1.35 10.42 10.71
N VAL A 138 -1.14 10.55 12.02
CA VAL A 138 0.06 11.15 12.61
C VAL A 138 0.86 10.02 13.25
N SER A 139 1.92 9.62 12.59
CA SER A 139 2.86 8.60 13.07
C SER A 139 3.86 9.26 14.01
N PRO A 140 3.91 8.87 15.31
CA PRO A 140 4.78 9.53 16.27
C PRO A 140 6.26 9.30 15.96
N ASP A 141 7.12 10.20 16.46
CA ASP A 141 8.58 10.03 16.39
C ASP A 141 9.01 8.72 17.03
N GLY A 142 9.77 7.90 16.31
CA GLY A 142 10.25 6.60 16.77
C GLY A 142 9.26 5.44 16.56
N GLU A 143 8.08 5.65 15.95
CA GLU A 143 7.17 4.55 15.62
C GLU A 143 7.88 3.51 14.74
N ASN A 144 7.87 2.25 15.18
CA ASN A 144 8.58 1.12 14.57
C ASN A 144 10.08 1.39 14.28
N GLY A 145 10.70 2.35 15.01
CA GLY A 145 12.09 2.76 14.86
C GLY A 145 12.32 3.90 13.87
N PHE A 146 11.32 4.35 13.11
CA PHE A 146 11.48 5.44 12.15
C PHE A 146 11.57 6.81 12.84
N PRO A 147 12.56 7.66 12.49
CA PRO A 147 12.71 8.99 13.07
C PRO A 147 11.65 9.96 12.56
N GLY A 148 11.34 10.94 13.40
CA GLY A 148 10.46 12.07 13.13
C GLY A 148 8.97 11.73 13.25
N GLU A 149 8.21 12.66 13.84
CA GLU A 149 6.76 12.65 13.72
C GLU A 149 6.41 12.91 12.26
N LEU A 150 5.56 12.05 11.68
CA LEU A 150 5.13 12.14 10.30
C LEU A 150 3.61 12.36 10.26
N THR A 151 3.18 13.44 9.63
CA THR A 151 1.77 13.64 9.27
C THR A 151 1.57 13.19 7.84
N LEU A 152 0.71 12.20 7.61
CA LEU A 152 0.35 11.67 6.30
C LEU A 152 -1.15 11.84 6.07
N ASP A 153 -1.50 12.51 4.98
CA ASP A 153 -2.85 12.55 4.43
C ASP A 153 -2.93 11.61 3.22
N VAL A 154 -4.00 10.82 3.15
CA VAL A 154 -4.44 10.14 1.93
C VAL A 154 -5.80 10.71 1.54
N THR A 155 -5.93 11.08 0.27
CA THR A 155 -7.21 11.53 -0.31
C THR A 155 -7.63 10.58 -1.42
N TYR A 156 -8.79 9.98 -1.26
CA TYR A 156 -9.46 9.21 -2.30
C TYR A 156 -10.44 10.11 -3.03
N THR A 157 -10.37 10.14 -4.35
CA THR A 157 -11.29 10.90 -5.21
C THR A 157 -11.86 9.99 -6.28
N LEU A 158 -13.18 9.84 -6.31
CA LEU A 158 -13.87 9.21 -7.42
C LEU A 158 -14.05 10.22 -8.56
N LEU A 159 -13.46 9.89 -9.71
CA LEU A 159 -13.69 10.54 -10.98
C LEU A 159 -14.84 9.81 -11.73
N SER A 160 -15.20 10.27 -12.91
CA SER A 160 -16.29 9.65 -13.69
C SER A 160 -16.02 8.18 -14.05
N ASP A 161 -14.78 7.82 -14.22
CA ASP A 161 -14.32 6.51 -14.68
C ASP A 161 -13.10 5.99 -13.90
N ALA A 162 -12.71 6.64 -12.79
CA ALA A 162 -11.49 6.31 -12.08
C ALA A 162 -11.57 6.55 -10.58
N LEU A 163 -10.71 5.84 -9.84
CA LEU A 163 -10.31 6.17 -8.48
C LEU A 163 -8.92 6.81 -8.50
N ARG A 164 -8.82 8.04 -8.01
CA ARG A 164 -7.56 8.75 -7.77
C ARG A 164 -7.20 8.69 -6.29
N ILE A 165 -5.94 8.38 -6.00
CA ILE A 165 -5.36 8.31 -4.67
C ILE A 165 -4.21 9.31 -4.60
N ASP A 166 -4.35 10.34 -3.76
CA ASP A 166 -3.32 11.35 -3.53
C ASP A 166 -2.75 11.21 -2.12
N TYR A 167 -1.43 11.18 -2.01
CA TYR A 167 -0.70 11.22 -0.75
C TYR A 167 -0.05 12.59 -0.56
N ARG A 168 -0.09 13.08 0.68
CA ARG A 168 0.63 14.28 1.09
C ARG A 168 1.20 14.09 2.49
N ALA A 169 2.51 14.29 2.66
CA ALA A 169 3.12 14.16 3.98
C ALA A 169 4.15 15.24 4.29
N THR A 170 4.31 15.48 5.61
CA THR A 170 5.37 16.32 6.19
C THR A 170 5.95 15.63 7.41
N THR A 171 7.17 15.99 7.79
CA THR A 171 7.88 15.41 8.92
C THR A 171 8.54 16.45 9.81
N THR A 172 8.78 16.12 11.08
CA THR A 172 9.49 16.96 12.05
C THR A 172 11.00 16.71 12.10
N LYS A 173 11.47 15.55 11.59
CA LYS A 173 12.88 15.18 11.47
C LYS A 173 13.13 14.51 10.12
N PRO A 174 14.38 14.48 9.61
CA PRO A 174 14.69 13.68 8.42
C PRO A 174 14.25 12.22 8.63
N THR A 175 13.51 11.69 7.67
CA THR A 175 12.97 10.32 7.68
C THR A 175 12.86 9.77 6.27
N VAL A 176 12.56 8.47 6.13
CA VAL A 176 12.20 7.89 4.84
C VAL A 176 10.71 7.66 4.76
N LEU A 177 10.13 7.83 3.58
CA LEU A 177 8.71 7.65 3.33
C LEU A 177 8.49 6.99 1.97
N ASN A 178 7.72 5.91 1.98
CA ASN A 178 7.31 5.17 0.78
C ASN A 178 5.94 4.52 1.06
N PRO A 179 4.83 5.27 1.04
CA PRO A 179 3.48 4.76 1.30
C PRO A 179 2.87 4.20 0.02
N CYS A 180 2.01 3.20 0.15
CA CYS A 180 1.24 2.66 -0.96
C CYS A 180 -0.12 2.16 -0.50
N ASN A 181 -1.13 2.17 -1.39
CA ASN A 181 -2.37 1.42 -1.20
C ASN A 181 -2.19 -0.01 -1.69
N HIS A 182 -2.48 -0.97 -0.82
CA HIS A 182 -2.30 -2.39 -1.07
C HIS A 182 -3.64 -3.09 -1.39
N SER A 183 -4.33 -2.57 -2.42
CA SER A 183 -5.53 -3.23 -2.92
C SER A 183 -5.17 -4.48 -3.72
N PHE A 184 -5.98 -5.52 -3.55
CA PHE A 184 -5.90 -6.78 -4.28
C PHE A 184 -7.04 -6.79 -5.29
N PHE A 185 -6.73 -6.69 -6.56
CA PHE A 185 -7.70 -6.59 -7.64
C PHE A 185 -7.99 -7.96 -8.27
N ASN A 186 -9.24 -8.18 -8.61
CA ASN A 186 -9.74 -9.28 -9.45
C ASN A 186 -10.91 -8.71 -10.26
N LEU A 187 -10.76 -8.65 -11.57
CA LEU A 187 -11.70 -7.97 -12.46
C LEU A 187 -12.85 -8.87 -12.92
N SER A 188 -12.79 -10.17 -12.66
CA SER A 188 -13.82 -11.13 -13.04
C SER A 188 -15.14 -10.92 -12.27
N GLY A 189 -15.12 -10.19 -11.14
CA GLY A 189 -16.28 -10.07 -10.23
C GLY A 189 -16.49 -11.31 -9.36
N ASP A 190 -15.81 -12.43 -9.62
CA ASP A 190 -15.72 -13.58 -8.71
C ASP A 190 -14.43 -13.54 -7.92
N LEU A 191 -14.45 -12.89 -6.75
CA LEU A 191 -13.25 -12.70 -5.91
C LEU A 191 -12.68 -14.02 -5.34
N GLY A 192 -13.36 -15.15 -5.52
CA GLY A 192 -12.86 -16.48 -5.18
C GLY A 192 -12.12 -17.18 -6.32
N SER A 193 -12.28 -16.75 -7.58
CA SER A 193 -11.59 -17.31 -8.75
C SER A 193 -10.15 -16.83 -8.83
N ASP A 194 -9.30 -17.52 -9.60
CA ASP A 194 -7.97 -17.02 -9.94
C ASP A 194 -8.05 -15.97 -11.06
N ILE A 195 -6.91 -15.29 -11.30
CA ILE A 195 -6.76 -14.22 -12.29
C ILE A 195 -5.86 -14.66 -13.46
N LEU A 196 -5.65 -15.96 -13.65
CA LEU A 196 -4.63 -16.44 -14.58
C LEU A 196 -4.95 -16.17 -16.04
N ASP A 197 -6.22 -16.04 -16.38
CA ASP A 197 -6.69 -15.73 -17.73
C ASP A 197 -6.82 -14.21 -18.01
N GLU A 198 -6.68 -13.35 -16.96
CA GLU A 198 -6.64 -11.91 -17.16
C GLU A 198 -5.38 -11.50 -17.94
N ALA A 199 -5.53 -10.62 -18.93
CA ALA A 199 -4.41 -10.08 -19.71
C ALA A 199 -3.74 -8.94 -18.95
N LEU A 200 -2.40 -8.94 -18.90
CA LEU A 200 -1.58 -7.92 -18.24
C LEU A 200 -0.61 -7.27 -19.23
N TRP A 201 -0.44 -5.96 -19.13
CA TRP A 201 0.58 -5.18 -19.82
C TRP A 201 1.27 -4.24 -18.82
N ILE A 202 2.60 -4.07 -18.95
CA ILE A 202 3.42 -3.20 -18.08
C ILE A 202 4.47 -2.46 -18.94
N ASP A 203 4.50 -1.12 -18.86
CA ASP A 203 5.50 -0.26 -19.52
C ASP A 203 6.83 -0.25 -18.74
N SER A 204 7.61 -1.33 -18.89
CA SER A 204 8.87 -1.52 -18.17
C SER A 204 9.90 -2.29 -18.98
N ASP A 205 11.19 -1.92 -18.81
CA ASP A 205 12.34 -2.65 -19.38
C ASP A 205 13.04 -3.55 -18.36
N SER A 206 12.75 -3.38 -17.05
CA SER A 206 13.51 -4.05 -16.01
C SER A 206 12.74 -4.25 -14.71
N ILE A 207 13.16 -5.26 -13.94
CA ILE A 207 12.71 -5.54 -12.58
C ILE A 207 13.87 -5.47 -11.59
N ALA A 208 13.59 -5.13 -10.33
CA ALA A 208 14.54 -5.32 -9.24
C ALA A 208 14.72 -6.82 -8.96
N LEU A 209 15.99 -7.27 -8.97
CA LEU A 209 16.32 -8.68 -8.76
C LEU A 209 16.39 -9.03 -7.27
N TYR A 210 15.90 -10.22 -6.94
CA TYR A 210 15.98 -10.83 -5.62
C TYR A 210 17.08 -11.87 -5.52
N ASP A 211 17.68 -11.96 -4.33
CA ASP A 211 18.51 -13.11 -3.94
C ASP A 211 17.61 -14.28 -3.48
N GLU A 212 18.21 -15.39 -3.08
CA GLU A 212 17.52 -16.59 -2.58
C GLU A 212 16.69 -16.37 -1.29
N ASN A 213 16.94 -15.26 -0.60
CA ASN A 213 16.21 -14.88 0.65
C ASN A 213 15.09 -13.87 0.38
N LYS A 214 14.72 -13.60 -0.88
CA LYS A 214 13.76 -12.57 -1.31
C LYS A 214 14.20 -11.16 -0.91
N ARG A 215 15.48 -10.87 -0.96
CA ARG A 215 16.04 -9.56 -0.70
C ARG A 215 16.54 -8.95 -1.98
N VAL A 216 16.15 -7.72 -2.26
CA VAL A 216 16.75 -6.95 -3.36
C VAL A 216 18.21 -6.64 -3.03
N TYR A 217 19.08 -6.67 -4.02
CA TYR A 217 20.51 -6.39 -3.85
C TYR A 217 21.01 -5.27 -4.77
N GLY A 218 20.12 -4.34 -5.08
CA GLY A 218 20.45 -3.11 -5.79
C GLY A 218 20.72 -3.31 -7.30
N LYS A 219 20.29 -4.43 -7.90
CA LYS A 219 20.43 -4.69 -9.33
C LYS A 219 19.10 -4.78 -10.03
N LEU A 220 19.07 -4.27 -11.27
CA LEU A 220 17.95 -4.44 -12.18
C LEU A 220 18.30 -5.52 -13.20
N GLY A 221 17.32 -6.37 -13.51
CA GLY A 221 17.38 -7.35 -14.59
C GLY A 221 16.46 -6.94 -15.72
N ALA A 222 16.91 -7.09 -16.98
CA ALA A 222 16.06 -6.85 -18.13
C ALA A 222 14.88 -7.83 -18.15
N VAL A 223 13.68 -7.34 -18.53
CA VAL A 223 12.48 -8.19 -18.66
C VAL A 223 12.47 -8.92 -20.01
N ALA A 224 13.05 -8.35 -21.05
CA ALA A 224 13.05 -8.90 -22.41
C ALA A 224 13.53 -10.36 -22.46
N GLY A 225 12.71 -11.23 -23.04
CA GLY A 225 13.01 -12.67 -23.15
C GLY A 225 12.88 -13.45 -21.84
N THR A 226 12.30 -12.88 -20.80
CA THR A 226 12.04 -13.52 -19.50
C THR A 226 10.53 -13.67 -19.24
N PRO A 227 10.10 -14.42 -18.21
CA PRO A 227 8.71 -14.48 -17.82
C PRO A 227 8.10 -13.13 -17.36
N PHE A 228 8.95 -12.14 -17.09
CA PHE A 228 8.54 -10.79 -16.61
C PHE A 228 8.28 -9.81 -17.76
N ASP A 229 8.42 -10.20 -19.01
CA ASP A 229 8.18 -9.34 -20.17
C ASP A 229 6.69 -9.25 -20.49
N PHE A 230 6.06 -8.19 -20.00
CA PHE A 230 4.67 -7.82 -20.28
C PHE A 230 4.58 -6.57 -21.16
N ASN A 231 5.60 -6.29 -21.99
CA ASN A 231 5.56 -5.18 -22.96
C ASN A 231 4.55 -5.42 -24.08
N GLU A 232 4.23 -6.68 -24.37
CA GLU A 232 3.06 -7.08 -25.13
C GLU A 232 2.06 -7.74 -24.18
N PRO A 233 0.74 -7.52 -24.37
CA PRO A 233 -0.28 -8.09 -23.50
C PRO A 233 -0.23 -9.62 -23.47
N LEU A 234 -0.19 -10.19 -22.26
CA LEU A 234 -0.18 -11.64 -22.05
C LEU A 234 -1.07 -12.02 -20.87
N ALA A 235 -1.69 -13.18 -20.93
CA ALA A 235 -2.39 -13.76 -19.79
C ALA A 235 -1.40 -13.93 -18.61
N ILE A 236 -1.82 -13.55 -17.41
CA ILE A 236 -0.99 -13.62 -16.20
C ILE A 236 -0.46 -15.05 -15.99
N GLY A 237 -1.30 -16.05 -16.26
CA GLY A 237 -0.94 -17.47 -16.10
C GLY A 237 0.03 -18.02 -17.15
N TYR A 238 0.26 -17.30 -18.25
CA TYR A 238 0.97 -17.86 -19.40
C TYR A 238 2.40 -18.30 -19.09
N ARG A 239 3.13 -17.55 -18.25
CA ARG A 239 4.54 -17.82 -17.89
C ARG A 239 4.80 -17.83 -16.38
N ILE A 240 3.78 -17.75 -15.54
CA ILE A 240 3.92 -17.60 -14.09
C ILE A 240 4.57 -18.80 -13.39
N ASP A 241 4.54 -19.98 -14.03
CA ASP A 241 5.12 -21.23 -13.56
C ASP A 241 6.35 -21.69 -14.36
N ASP A 242 6.91 -20.80 -15.21
CA ASP A 242 8.16 -21.10 -15.94
C ASP A 242 9.30 -21.42 -14.96
N ASP A 243 10.22 -22.30 -15.39
CA ASP A 243 11.45 -22.59 -14.64
C ASP A 243 12.40 -21.37 -14.69
N ASN A 244 12.17 -20.45 -13.77
CA ASN A 244 12.91 -19.21 -13.62
C ASN A 244 13.24 -18.95 -12.15
N PHE A 245 14.50 -18.67 -11.85
CA PHE A 245 14.96 -18.42 -10.47
C PHE A 245 14.13 -17.36 -9.75
N GLN A 246 13.84 -16.23 -10.38
CA GLN A 246 13.08 -15.14 -9.73
C GLN A 246 11.65 -15.56 -9.41
N LEU A 247 10.96 -16.27 -10.32
CA LEU A 247 9.62 -16.83 -10.04
C LEU A 247 9.67 -17.88 -8.93
N GLY A 248 10.69 -18.73 -8.93
CA GLY A 248 10.87 -19.78 -7.90
C GLY A 248 11.05 -19.20 -6.51
N VAL A 249 11.82 -18.12 -6.37
CA VAL A 249 12.05 -17.43 -5.09
C VAL A 249 10.76 -16.86 -4.50
N THR A 250 9.84 -16.35 -5.32
CA THR A 250 8.61 -15.67 -4.89
C THR A 250 7.36 -16.53 -5.01
N GLY A 251 7.45 -17.64 -5.74
CA GLY A 251 6.33 -18.54 -6.00
C GLY A 251 5.32 -18.02 -7.03
N GLY A 252 5.74 -17.13 -7.90
CA GLY A 252 4.96 -16.42 -8.93
C GLY A 252 5.42 -14.98 -9.05
N TYR A 253 4.60 -14.08 -9.61
CA TYR A 253 4.97 -12.67 -9.67
C TYR A 253 4.87 -12.02 -8.29
N ASP A 254 5.97 -11.43 -7.84
CA ASP A 254 6.13 -10.61 -6.64
C ASP A 254 7.39 -9.74 -6.81
N HIS A 255 7.37 -8.87 -7.86
CA HIS A 255 8.56 -8.15 -8.32
C HIS A 255 8.28 -6.69 -8.58
N CYS A 256 9.30 -5.85 -8.31
CA CYS A 256 9.25 -4.41 -8.49
C CYS A 256 9.77 -4.02 -9.88
N TYR A 257 8.88 -3.51 -10.72
CA TYR A 257 9.16 -3.04 -12.08
C TYR A 257 9.60 -1.58 -12.06
N GLN A 258 10.66 -1.24 -12.78
CA GLN A 258 11.09 0.12 -13.05
C GLN A 258 10.24 0.73 -14.16
N LEU A 259 9.53 1.81 -13.88
CA LEU A 259 8.59 2.40 -14.84
C LEU A 259 9.28 3.31 -15.86
N ARG A 260 9.07 3.01 -17.14
CA ARG A 260 9.64 3.75 -18.28
C ARG A 260 9.17 5.20 -18.34
N ASN A 261 7.90 5.45 -17.98
CA ASN A 261 7.34 6.79 -17.97
C ASN A 261 8.10 7.72 -17.02
N TYR A 262 8.43 7.25 -15.82
CA TYR A 262 9.24 8.00 -14.85
C TYR A 262 10.65 8.30 -15.40
N LEU A 263 11.31 7.33 -16.03
CA LEU A 263 12.64 7.48 -16.60
C LEU A 263 12.65 8.53 -17.72
N ARG A 264 11.72 8.44 -18.69
CA ARG A 264 11.60 9.40 -19.79
C ARG A 264 11.42 10.81 -19.27
N HIS A 265 10.52 11.01 -18.31
CA HIS A 265 10.24 12.34 -17.75
C HIS A 265 11.46 12.95 -17.06
N HIS A 266 12.25 12.15 -16.35
CA HIS A 266 13.44 12.63 -15.63
C HIS A 266 14.64 12.85 -16.56
N GLN A 267 14.81 12.08 -17.61
CA GLN A 267 15.85 12.27 -18.62
C GLN A 267 15.65 13.59 -19.38
N ASP A 268 14.42 13.89 -19.79
CA ASP A 268 14.10 15.10 -20.56
C ASP A 268 14.31 16.39 -19.76
N LYS A 269 14.09 16.39 -18.45
CA LYS A 269 14.15 17.60 -17.61
C LYS A 269 15.46 17.83 -16.87
N CYS A 270 16.24 16.78 -16.63
CA CYS A 270 17.34 16.83 -15.69
C CYS A 270 18.69 16.45 -16.27
N GLY A 271 18.77 16.12 -17.57
CA GLY A 271 20.03 15.72 -18.20
C GLY A 271 20.74 14.56 -17.47
N GLY A 272 19.96 13.67 -16.81
CA GLY A 272 20.48 12.51 -16.07
C GLY A 272 20.82 12.75 -14.60
N GLY A 273 20.55 13.96 -14.06
CA GLY A 273 20.71 14.26 -12.62
C GLY A 273 19.40 14.08 -11.86
N CYS A 274 19.44 13.59 -10.62
CA CYS A 274 18.27 13.45 -9.75
C CYS A 274 17.67 14.82 -9.41
N CYS A 275 16.54 15.17 -10.02
CA CYS A 275 15.84 16.44 -9.80
C CYS A 275 14.97 16.47 -8.57
N GLY A 276 15.14 15.66 -7.55
CA GLY A 276 14.32 15.72 -6.35
C GLY A 276 12.83 16.06 -6.63
N ASN A 277 11.97 16.19 -5.67
CA ASN A 277 10.51 16.42 -5.75
C ASN A 277 10.03 17.69 -6.54
N LYS A 278 10.71 18.13 -7.60
CA LYS A 278 10.41 19.39 -8.33
C LYS A 278 9.74 19.22 -9.70
N CYS A 279 9.52 17.98 -10.18
CA CYS A 279 8.84 17.76 -11.45
C CYS A 279 7.33 17.87 -11.28
N SER A 280 6.62 18.50 -12.24
CA SER A 280 5.15 18.53 -12.18
C SER A 280 4.58 17.13 -12.43
N ASP A 281 3.86 16.62 -11.46
CA ASP A 281 3.33 15.26 -11.42
C ASP A 281 2.34 14.96 -12.56
N GLU A 282 1.69 15.97 -13.12
CA GLU A 282 0.68 15.81 -14.18
C GLU A 282 1.22 15.21 -15.49
N ALA A 283 2.50 15.41 -15.80
CA ALA A 283 3.08 14.85 -17.01
C ALA A 283 3.26 13.33 -16.92
N LEU A 284 3.49 12.81 -15.72
CA LEU A 284 3.61 11.37 -15.43
C LEU A 284 2.26 10.66 -15.51
N LEU A 285 1.16 11.39 -15.35
CA LEU A 285 -0.20 10.86 -15.37
C LEU A 285 -0.87 10.92 -16.76
N ARG A 286 -0.10 11.16 -17.85
CA ARG A 286 -0.65 11.27 -19.23
C ARG A 286 -0.86 9.95 -19.94
N ALA A 287 -0.12 8.92 -19.54
CA ALA A 287 -0.20 7.59 -20.12
C ALA A 287 -0.22 6.53 -19.01
N PRO A 288 -0.92 5.42 -19.20
CA PRO A 288 -0.87 4.31 -18.25
C PRO A 288 0.55 3.70 -18.20
N VAL A 289 0.92 3.22 -17.02
CA VAL A 289 2.16 2.48 -16.79
C VAL A 289 1.92 0.96 -16.78
N ALA A 290 0.68 0.56 -16.59
CA ALA A 290 0.21 -0.82 -16.69
C ALA A 290 -1.28 -0.84 -16.93
N TRP A 291 -1.79 -1.97 -17.38
CA TRP A 291 -3.20 -2.29 -17.35
C TRP A 291 -3.44 -3.80 -17.20
N VAL A 292 -4.60 -4.14 -16.68
CA VAL A 292 -5.12 -5.51 -16.61
C VAL A 292 -6.53 -5.55 -17.20
N HIS A 293 -6.85 -6.61 -17.93
CA HIS A 293 -8.13 -6.80 -18.61
C HIS A 293 -8.67 -8.20 -18.35
N ASP A 294 -9.94 -8.27 -18.01
CA ASP A 294 -10.69 -9.51 -17.88
C ASP A 294 -11.64 -9.68 -19.07
N ASN A 295 -11.50 -10.79 -19.80
CA ASN A 295 -12.26 -11.05 -21.02
C ASN A 295 -13.73 -11.41 -20.76
N GLU A 296 -14.10 -11.88 -19.57
CA GLU A 296 -15.47 -12.29 -19.27
C GLU A 296 -16.33 -11.08 -18.91
N THR A 297 -15.79 -10.16 -18.12
CA THR A 297 -16.46 -8.92 -17.73
C THR A 297 -16.28 -7.80 -18.75
N GLU A 298 -15.36 -7.94 -19.70
CA GLU A 298 -14.91 -6.89 -20.64
C GLU A 298 -14.40 -5.63 -19.90
N LEU A 299 -13.88 -5.83 -18.67
CA LEU A 299 -13.40 -4.74 -17.83
C LEU A 299 -11.88 -4.60 -17.93
N THR A 300 -11.42 -3.39 -18.22
CA THR A 300 -10.02 -2.99 -18.18
C THR A 300 -9.78 -2.04 -17.02
N MET A 301 -8.71 -2.25 -16.26
CA MET A 301 -8.19 -1.30 -15.29
C MET A 301 -6.82 -0.81 -15.73
N GLU A 302 -6.69 0.48 -16.06
CA GLU A 302 -5.44 1.17 -16.34
C GLU A 302 -4.86 1.78 -15.06
N VAL A 303 -3.53 1.69 -14.90
CA VAL A 303 -2.79 2.25 -13.77
C VAL A 303 -1.94 3.42 -14.23
N TYR A 304 -2.08 4.56 -13.55
CA TYR A 304 -1.26 5.76 -13.75
C TYR A 304 -0.61 6.12 -12.42
N THR A 305 0.65 6.56 -12.44
CA THR A 305 1.33 6.94 -11.20
C THR A 305 2.46 7.94 -11.42
N THR A 306 2.75 8.69 -10.36
CA THR A 306 3.93 9.55 -10.27
C THR A 306 5.15 8.82 -9.70
N GLU A 307 4.98 7.57 -9.25
CA GLU A 307 6.04 6.77 -8.64
C GLU A 307 7.04 6.23 -9.69
N PRO A 308 8.32 6.02 -9.29
CA PRO A 308 9.35 5.52 -10.19
C PRO A 308 9.26 4.03 -10.49
N ALA A 309 8.54 3.30 -9.67
CA ALA A 309 8.45 1.85 -9.75
C ALA A 309 7.07 1.35 -9.31
N MET A 310 6.81 0.08 -9.58
CA MET A 310 5.57 -0.58 -9.20
C MET A 310 5.84 -2.05 -8.87
N GLN A 311 5.48 -2.48 -7.67
CA GLN A 311 5.46 -3.89 -7.31
C GLN A 311 4.21 -4.55 -7.87
N ILE A 312 4.40 -5.67 -8.55
CA ILE A 312 3.32 -6.57 -8.95
C ILE A 312 3.34 -7.77 -8.01
N TYR A 313 2.20 -8.08 -7.39
CA TYR A 313 2.03 -9.25 -6.54
C TYR A 313 0.74 -10.00 -6.89
N THR A 314 0.87 -11.27 -7.24
CA THR A 314 -0.25 -12.11 -7.71
C THR A 314 -0.85 -13.00 -6.63
N ALA A 315 -0.95 -12.49 -5.40
CA ALA A 315 -1.56 -13.21 -4.25
C ALA A 315 -1.05 -14.66 -4.08
N ASN A 316 0.24 -14.91 -4.31
CA ASN A 316 0.87 -16.24 -4.28
C ASN A 316 0.76 -16.92 -2.91
N GLY A 317 0.57 -16.16 -1.84
CA GLY A 317 0.47 -16.63 -0.46
C GLY A 317 -0.92 -17.12 -0.05
N HIS A 318 -1.96 -16.90 -0.82
CA HIS A 318 -3.30 -17.38 -0.52
C HIS A 318 -3.38 -18.91 -0.70
N LYS A 319 -4.09 -19.59 0.20
CA LYS A 319 -4.13 -21.09 0.27
C LYS A 319 -5.55 -21.65 0.35
N GLY A 320 -6.57 -20.83 0.12
CA GLY A 320 -7.98 -21.24 0.25
C GLY A 320 -8.50 -21.33 1.69
N ASN A 321 -7.67 -21.08 2.68
CA ASN A 321 -8.06 -21.10 4.11
C ASN A 321 -8.51 -19.73 4.65
N LEU A 322 -8.35 -18.68 3.86
CA LEU A 322 -8.83 -17.35 4.17
C LEU A 322 -10.20 -17.16 3.52
N ILE A 323 -11.21 -16.96 4.34
CA ILE A 323 -12.57 -16.69 3.87
C ILE A 323 -12.76 -15.18 3.74
N GLY A 324 -13.04 -14.74 2.53
CA GLY A 324 -13.24 -13.35 2.17
C GLY A 324 -14.71 -12.98 2.00
N LYS A 325 -14.96 -12.03 1.10
CA LYS A 325 -16.30 -11.55 0.76
C LYS A 325 -17.18 -12.69 0.22
N GLU A 326 -18.49 -12.59 0.50
CA GLU A 326 -19.51 -13.55 0.08
C GLU A 326 -19.23 -14.98 0.58
N GLY A 327 -18.42 -15.11 1.64
CA GLY A 327 -18.01 -16.41 2.17
C GLY A 327 -17.09 -17.22 1.26
N LYS A 328 -16.51 -16.60 0.22
CA LYS A 328 -15.63 -17.27 -0.75
C LYS A 328 -14.23 -17.49 -0.18
N PRO A 329 -13.64 -18.69 -0.37
CA PRO A 329 -12.24 -18.92 -0.02
C PRO A 329 -11.31 -18.19 -0.99
N TYR A 330 -10.31 -17.48 -0.47
CA TYR A 330 -9.29 -16.85 -1.29
C TYR A 330 -8.19 -17.83 -1.61
N ILE A 331 -8.17 -18.30 -2.86
CA ILE A 331 -7.23 -19.27 -3.39
C ILE A 331 -5.94 -18.60 -3.87
N ARG A 332 -4.90 -19.39 -4.11
CA ARG A 332 -3.65 -18.91 -4.69
C ARG A 332 -3.92 -18.22 -6.03
N ARG A 333 -3.33 -17.05 -6.23
CA ARG A 333 -3.44 -16.25 -7.48
C ARG A 333 -4.86 -15.76 -7.79
N ASN A 334 -5.63 -15.49 -6.75
CA ASN A 334 -6.97 -14.95 -6.93
C ASN A 334 -7.03 -13.43 -6.99
N ALA A 335 -5.89 -12.75 -7.03
CA ALA A 335 -5.83 -11.30 -7.18
C ALA A 335 -4.43 -10.84 -7.61
N ILE A 336 -4.39 -9.61 -8.18
CA ILE A 336 -3.16 -8.87 -8.46
C ILE A 336 -3.14 -7.57 -7.68
N CYS A 337 -1.96 -7.22 -7.13
CA CYS A 337 -1.69 -5.91 -6.54
C CYS A 337 -0.80 -5.10 -7.48
N PHE A 338 -1.13 -3.80 -7.62
CA PHE A 338 -0.32 -2.79 -8.29
C PHE A 338 0.15 -1.79 -7.24
N GLU A 339 1.28 -2.10 -6.58
CA GLU A 339 1.83 -1.28 -5.51
C GLU A 339 2.77 -0.23 -6.11
N THR A 340 2.22 0.93 -6.47
CA THR A 340 2.99 2.05 -7.01
C THR A 340 3.83 2.69 -5.90
N MET A 341 5.15 2.67 -6.05
CA MET A 341 6.08 2.94 -4.96
C MET A 341 7.50 3.24 -5.46
N HIS A 342 8.37 3.70 -4.58
CA HIS A 342 9.81 3.62 -4.77
C HIS A 342 10.29 2.18 -4.58
N PHE A 343 11.50 1.87 -5.09
CA PHE A 343 12.05 0.52 -4.96
C PHE A 343 12.16 0.05 -3.51
N PRO A 344 11.98 -1.26 -3.24
CA PRO A 344 12.32 -1.84 -1.95
C PRO A 344 13.78 -1.52 -1.59
N ASP A 345 14.06 -1.27 -0.31
CA ASP A 345 15.41 -0.97 0.20
C ASP A 345 16.10 0.27 -0.40
N SER A 346 15.36 1.20 -1.04
CA SER A 346 15.95 2.43 -1.61
C SER A 346 16.84 3.21 -0.63
N PRO A 347 16.55 3.29 0.68
CA PRO A 347 17.42 3.99 1.61
C PRO A 347 18.86 3.44 1.66
N ASN A 348 19.04 2.14 1.41
CA ASN A 348 20.34 1.45 1.39
C ASN A 348 20.92 1.30 -0.02
N GLN A 349 20.24 1.82 -1.05
CA GLN A 349 20.61 1.73 -2.47
C GLN A 349 20.76 3.14 -3.08
N PRO A 350 21.90 3.83 -2.90
CA PRO A 350 22.03 5.25 -3.22
C PRO A 350 21.89 5.60 -4.72
N HIS A 351 21.89 4.62 -5.60
CA HIS A 351 21.67 4.78 -7.04
C HIS A 351 20.20 4.72 -7.45
N TRP A 352 19.30 4.35 -6.52
CA TRP A 352 17.86 4.40 -6.73
C TRP A 352 17.26 5.75 -6.31
N PRO A 353 16.07 6.12 -6.80
CA PRO A 353 15.40 7.34 -6.39
C PRO A 353 15.26 7.41 -4.86
N SER A 354 15.57 8.59 -4.31
CA SER A 354 15.59 8.79 -2.86
C SER A 354 14.18 8.84 -2.27
N THR A 355 14.00 8.17 -1.13
CA THR A 355 12.77 8.21 -0.32
C THR A 355 12.90 9.13 0.90
N LEU A 356 14.01 9.88 0.99
CA LEU A 356 14.28 10.80 2.11
C LEU A 356 13.33 12.00 2.06
N LEU A 357 12.69 12.27 3.19
CA LEU A 357 11.84 13.44 3.42
C LEU A 357 12.43 14.26 4.58
N ARG A 358 12.62 15.56 4.37
CA ARG A 358 13.20 16.47 5.35
C ARG A 358 12.16 17.43 5.91
N PRO A 359 12.37 17.98 7.13
CA PRO A 359 11.56 19.07 7.66
C PRO A 359 11.50 20.25 6.68
N GLY A 360 10.30 20.80 6.48
CA GLY A 360 10.05 21.87 5.50
C GLY A 360 9.75 21.40 4.08
N GLU A 361 10.02 20.14 3.77
CA GLU A 361 9.61 19.52 2.50
C GLU A 361 8.20 18.92 2.61
N THR A 362 7.55 18.78 1.47
CA THR A 362 6.26 18.10 1.36
C THR A 362 6.40 16.94 0.37
N PHE A 363 6.22 15.72 0.86
CA PHE A 363 6.04 14.55 0.00
C PHE A 363 4.68 14.62 -0.71
N ARG A 364 4.66 14.25 -1.98
CA ARG A 364 3.45 14.08 -2.79
C ARG A 364 3.60 12.88 -3.69
N SER A 365 2.51 12.12 -3.81
CA SER A 365 2.42 11.00 -4.74
C SER A 365 0.98 10.85 -5.19
N THR A 366 0.76 10.43 -6.42
CA THR A 366 -0.56 10.20 -7.00
C THR A 366 -0.57 8.87 -7.74
N THR A 367 -1.63 8.10 -7.52
CA THR A 367 -1.97 6.90 -8.31
C THR A 367 -3.40 7.00 -8.77
N ILE A 368 -3.67 6.59 -10.02
CA ILE A 368 -5.03 6.55 -10.57
C ILE A 368 -5.28 5.15 -11.11
N TYR A 369 -6.39 4.56 -10.70
CA TYR A 369 -6.97 3.35 -11.29
C TYR A 369 -8.16 3.76 -12.13
N LYS A 370 -8.02 3.69 -13.46
CA LYS A 370 -9.07 4.06 -14.41
C LYS A 370 -9.71 2.82 -14.99
N PHE A 371 -11.03 2.81 -15.04
CA PHE A 371 -11.83 1.66 -15.47
C PHE A 371 -12.50 1.96 -16.80
N ILE A 372 -12.38 1.01 -17.72
CA ILE A 372 -12.99 1.03 -19.05
C ILE A 372 -13.76 -0.27 -19.20
N LYS A 373 -14.96 -0.20 -19.73
CA LYS A 373 -15.75 -1.36 -20.09
C LYS A 373 -16.17 -1.22 -21.54
N ASP A 374 -15.81 -2.20 -22.38
CA ASP A 374 -16.11 -2.26 -23.81
C ASP A 374 -17.59 -2.61 -24.07
#